data_25d98355d311eca444e53e7b30547fd3
#
_entry.id   25d98355d311eca444e53e7b30547fd3
#
_cell.length_a   1.000
_cell.length_b   1.000
_cell.length_c   1.000
_cell.angle_alpha   90.00
_cell.angle_beta   90.00
_cell.angle_gamma   90.00
#
_symmetry.space_group_name_H-M   'P 1'
#
loop_
_entity.id
_entity.type
_entity.pdbx_description
1 polymer ?
#
loop_
_entity_poly.entity_id
_entity_poly.type
_entity_poly.pdbx_seq_one_letter_code
_entity_poly.pdbx_strand_id
1 'polypeptide(L)'
;MLHLFLYATEVYYLGIDPADAGKGYMADQIGSDTLTISGSAGSIYMNQIWGYDENLNYYLNNEYPLASAGWGSTSDQILLHDGDVVTLGHFTDWSFYSDSGAVFNHIETDITDPVQGDKVTMKIYRDGADMMGTYNTAHTLRTNCPDVYCTPVNNVTTGDVTQWTKVGTAAEYGTLVVDTSTLTPGEYIFAIPGQYGNENPDVIVGAPGGIRLTIHEKPVVKGDL
;
A
#
# COMPACT_ATOMS: atom_id res chain seq x y z
N MET A 1 10.03 9.23 -8.28
CA MET A 1 9.75 8.02 -7.48
C MET A 1 10.97 7.15 -7.27
N LEU A 2 11.84 6.95 -8.24
CA LEU A 2 13.08 6.16 -8.04
C LEU A 2 13.88 6.58 -6.80
N HIS A 3 14.06 7.87 -6.58
CA HIS A 3 14.76 8.39 -5.39
C HIS A 3 14.08 7.99 -4.07
N LEU A 4 12.75 7.89 -4.05
CA LEU A 4 12.03 7.39 -2.87
C LEU A 4 12.40 5.93 -2.57
N PHE A 5 12.46 5.08 -3.58
CA PHE A 5 12.84 3.68 -3.39
C PHE A 5 14.29 3.52 -2.97
N LEU A 6 15.20 4.33 -3.53
CA LEU A 6 16.60 4.37 -3.09
C LEU A 6 16.69 4.79 -1.62
N TYR A 7 16.05 5.88 -1.25
CA TYR A 7 16.03 6.36 0.13
C TYR A 7 15.41 5.35 1.09
N ALA A 8 14.27 4.78 0.73
CA ALA A 8 13.61 3.77 1.56
C ALA A 8 14.48 2.52 1.75
N THR A 9 15.22 2.12 0.71
CA THR A 9 16.16 1.00 0.79
C THR A 9 17.31 1.31 1.74
N GLU A 10 17.93 2.48 1.62
CA GLU A 10 19.03 2.87 2.49
C GLU A 10 18.58 2.98 3.96
N VAL A 11 17.51 3.73 4.22
CA VAL A 11 17.10 4.06 5.58
C VAL A 11 16.36 2.90 6.26
N TYR A 12 15.35 2.34 5.61
CA TYR A 12 14.47 1.38 6.27
C TYR A 12 14.91 -0.08 6.10
N TYR A 13 15.50 -0.42 4.97
CA TYR A 13 15.92 -1.79 4.73
C TYR A 13 17.36 -2.05 5.20
N LEU A 14 18.29 -1.15 4.90
CA LEU A 14 19.68 -1.27 5.31
C LEU A 14 19.98 -0.65 6.69
N GLY A 15 19.07 0.16 7.24
CA GLY A 15 19.22 0.80 8.53
C GLY A 15 20.24 1.94 8.55
N ILE A 16 20.49 2.59 7.42
CA ILE A 16 21.37 3.75 7.32
C ILE A 16 20.70 4.95 8.01
N ASP A 17 21.48 5.73 8.77
CA ASP A 17 20.98 6.97 9.36
C ASP A 17 20.42 7.89 8.25
N PRO A 18 19.21 8.44 8.40
CA PRO A 18 18.66 9.37 7.42
C PRO A 18 19.58 10.54 7.05
N ALA A 19 20.41 11.01 7.99
CA ALA A 19 21.39 12.06 7.74
C ALA A 19 22.53 11.62 6.81
N ASP A 20 22.71 10.32 6.63
CA ASP A 20 23.73 9.71 5.77
C ASP A 20 23.16 9.15 4.47
N ALA A 21 21.85 9.10 4.31
CA ALA A 21 21.21 8.61 3.08
C ALA A 21 21.66 9.43 1.84
N GLY A 22 21.78 8.74 0.71
CA GLY A 22 22.23 9.36 -0.53
C GLY A 22 23.73 9.57 -0.65
N LYS A 23 24.52 9.11 0.31
CA LYS A 23 25.99 9.24 0.28
C LYS A 23 26.72 8.06 -0.39
N GLY A 24 26.02 7.31 -1.23
CA GLY A 24 26.61 6.26 -2.05
C GLY A 24 26.53 4.85 -1.48
N TYR A 25 25.80 4.64 -0.37
CA TYR A 25 25.62 3.29 0.21
C TYR A 25 24.97 2.29 -0.74
N MET A 26 24.08 2.78 -1.60
CA MET A 26 23.41 1.93 -2.59
C MET A 26 24.31 1.52 -3.77
N ALA A 27 25.44 2.18 -3.98
CA ALA A 27 26.32 1.84 -5.10
C ALA A 27 26.80 0.38 -5.07
N ASP A 28 27.02 -0.14 -3.87
CA ASP A 28 27.46 -1.53 -3.65
C ASP A 28 26.29 -2.53 -3.61
N GLN A 29 25.06 -2.04 -3.57
CA GLN A 29 23.84 -2.85 -3.42
C GLN A 29 23.03 -2.95 -4.71
N ILE A 30 23.21 -2.03 -5.65
CA ILE A 30 22.57 -2.08 -6.97
C ILE A 30 23.07 -3.33 -7.72
N GLY A 31 22.11 -4.15 -8.18
CA GLY A 31 22.40 -5.44 -8.81
C GLY A 31 22.54 -6.60 -7.83
N SER A 32 22.29 -6.36 -6.53
CA SER A 32 22.17 -7.40 -5.50
C SER A 32 20.68 -7.73 -5.24
N ASP A 33 20.42 -8.69 -4.34
CA ASP A 33 19.06 -9.01 -3.89
C ASP A 33 18.36 -7.84 -3.16
N THR A 34 19.10 -6.79 -2.81
CA THR A 34 18.55 -5.60 -2.15
C THR A 34 17.81 -4.69 -3.11
N LEU A 35 18.41 -4.40 -4.26
CA LEU A 35 17.79 -3.60 -5.32
C LEU A 35 18.47 -3.91 -6.66
N THR A 36 17.67 -4.34 -7.64
CA THR A 36 18.12 -4.51 -9.01
C THR A 36 17.30 -3.60 -9.93
N ILE A 37 17.99 -2.78 -10.70
CA ILE A 37 17.40 -1.91 -11.70
C ILE A 37 17.98 -2.22 -13.09
N SER A 38 17.19 -1.99 -14.12
CA SER A 38 17.60 -2.13 -15.52
C SER A 38 17.04 -1.00 -16.38
N GLY A 39 17.61 -0.83 -17.56
CA GLY A 39 17.18 0.20 -18.49
C GLY A 39 18.15 1.38 -18.59
N SER A 40 17.63 2.51 -19.03
CA SER A 40 18.38 3.77 -19.19
C SER A 40 17.52 4.94 -18.74
N ALA A 41 18.11 6.11 -18.59
CA ALA A 41 17.40 7.32 -18.19
C ALA A 41 16.12 7.53 -19.03
N GLY A 42 14.98 7.73 -18.35
CA GLY A 42 13.66 7.80 -18.96
C GLY A 42 12.98 6.44 -19.17
N SER A 43 13.62 5.34 -18.76
CA SER A 43 13.09 3.98 -18.89
C SER A 43 13.76 3.03 -17.88
N ILE A 44 13.79 3.43 -16.61
CA ILE A 44 14.39 2.63 -15.53
C ILE A 44 13.32 1.76 -14.87
N TYR A 45 13.53 0.46 -15.00
CA TYR A 45 12.70 -0.57 -14.37
C TYR A 45 13.34 -1.04 -13.06
N MET A 46 12.51 -1.22 -12.05
CA MET A 46 12.89 -1.86 -10.81
C MET A 46 12.51 -3.34 -10.92
N ASN A 47 13.53 -4.21 -11.06
CA ASN A 47 13.35 -5.63 -11.27
C ASN A 47 13.24 -6.40 -9.95
N GLN A 48 13.93 -5.93 -8.93
CA GLN A 48 13.99 -6.54 -7.61
C GLN A 48 14.13 -5.48 -6.54
N ILE A 49 13.46 -5.67 -5.43
CA ILE A 49 13.59 -4.83 -4.23
C ILE A 49 13.38 -5.66 -2.98
N TRP A 50 14.28 -5.54 -2.00
CA TRP A 50 14.21 -6.15 -0.66
C TRP A 50 14.02 -7.66 -0.69
N GLY A 51 14.67 -8.34 -1.65
CA GLY A 51 14.57 -9.78 -1.82
C GLY A 51 13.35 -10.26 -2.61
N TYR A 52 12.48 -9.36 -3.05
CA TYR A 52 11.36 -9.66 -3.93
C TYR A 52 11.73 -9.32 -5.37
N ASP A 53 11.67 -10.31 -6.23
CA ASP A 53 11.93 -10.21 -7.67
C ASP A 53 10.64 -10.46 -8.44
N GLU A 54 10.63 -10.04 -9.70
CA GLU A 54 9.50 -10.19 -10.60
C GLU A 54 8.17 -9.62 -10.03
N ASN A 55 7.15 -9.53 -10.84
CA ASN A 55 5.77 -9.21 -10.44
C ASN A 55 5.64 -8.03 -9.47
N LEU A 56 6.58 -7.08 -9.51
CA LEU A 56 6.51 -5.84 -8.73
C LEU A 56 5.70 -4.80 -9.50
N ASN A 57 4.81 -4.12 -8.81
CA ASN A 57 4.11 -2.98 -9.36
C ASN A 57 3.86 -1.92 -8.28
N TYR A 58 3.64 -0.68 -8.69
CA TYR A 58 3.41 0.42 -7.77
C TYR A 58 2.23 1.28 -8.22
N TYR A 59 1.61 1.88 -7.24
CA TYR A 59 0.47 2.78 -7.39
C TYR A 59 0.80 4.10 -6.73
N LEU A 60 0.36 5.18 -7.33
CA LEU A 60 0.49 6.53 -6.83
C LEU A 60 -0.90 7.06 -6.50
N ASN A 61 -1.12 7.41 -5.22
CA ASN A 61 -2.41 7.90 -4.73
C ASN A 61 -3.58 6.95 -5.10
N ASN A 62 -3.34 5.63 -4.97
CA ASN A 62 -4.26 4.56 -5.34
C ASN A 62 -4.58 4.45 -6.84
N GLU A 63 -3.83 5.11 -7.69
CA GLU A 63 -3.97 5.03 -9.14
C GLU A 63 -2.73 4.43 -9.79
N TYR A 64 -2.92 3.69 -10.88
CA TYR A 64 -1.81 3.20 -11.68
C TYR A 64 -1.16 4.38 -12.42
N PRO A 65 0.14 4.66 -12.23
CA PRO A 65 0.77 5.82 -12.83
C PRO A 65 0.97 5.63 -14.33
N LEU A 66 0.31 6.47 -15.12
CA LEU A 66 0.36 6.43 -16.57
C LEU A 66 1.50 7.26 -17.13
N ALA A 67 2.22 6.72 -18.10
CA ALA A 67 3.07 7.52 -18.96
C ALA A 67 2.22 8.27 -20.01
N SER A 68 2.80 9.34 -20.57
CA SER A 68 2.16 10.11 -21.63
C SER A 68 1.81 9.29 -22.89
N ALA A 69 2.40 8.10 -23.03
CA ALA A 69 2.16 7.18 -24.15
C ALA A 69 1.05 6.15 -23.87
N GLY A 70 0.38 6.21 -22.71
CA GLY A 70 -0.66 5.25 -22.33
C GLY A 70 -0.15 3.94 -21.74
N TRP A 71 1.14 3.78 -21.52
CA TRP A 71 1.76 2.67 -20.80
C TRP A 71 2.12 3.12 -19.39
N GLY A 72 2.24 2.19 -18.46
CA GLY A 72 2.72 2.50 -17.12
C GLY A 72 4.05 3.25 -17.14
N SER A 73 4.19 4.24 -16.28
CA SER A 73 5.42 4.99 -16.14
C SER A 73 6.48 4.20 -15.42
N THR A 74 7.72 4.28 -15.89
CA THR A 74 8.86 3.76 -15.14
C THR A 74 9.17 4.65 -13.91
N SER A 75 9.84 4.08 -12.93
CA SER A 75 10.04 4.73 -11.62
C SER A 75 10.78 6.07 -11.68
N ASP A 76 11.61 6.27 -12.69
CA ASP A 76 12.36 7.51 -12.91
C ASP A 76 11.56 8.60 -13.63
N GLN A 77 10.43 8.26 -14.26
CA GLN A 77 9.55 9.21 -14.93
C GLN A 77 8.49 9.82 -14.00
N ILE A 78 8.24 9.22 -12.85
CA ILE A 78 7.19 9.66 -11.95
C ILE A 78 7.76 10.72 -11.00
N LEU A 79 7.26 11.95 -11.15
CA LEU A 79 7.54 13.05 -10.22
C LEU A 79 6.59 12.96 -9.03
N LEU A 80 7.14 12.94 -7.83
CA LEU A 80 6.38 12.96 -6.58
C LEU A 80 6.27 14.37 -6.03
N HIS A 81 5.16 14.67 -5.38
CA HIS A 81 4.86 15.89 -4.68
C HIS A 81 4.62 15.61 -3.19
N ASP A 82 4.66 16.66 -2.39
CA ASP A 82 4.35 16.54 -0.95
C ASP A 82 2.91 16.03 -0.77
N GLY A 83 2.77 15.01 0.06
CA GLY A 83 1.49 14.36 0.32
C GLY A 83 1.18 13.16 -0.58
N ASP A 84 1.99 12.89 -1.61
CA ASP A 84 1.80 11.70 -2.43
C ASP A 84 2.04 10.42 -1.63
N VAL A 85 1.19 9.43 -1.87
CA VAL A 85 1.29 8.10 -1.28
C VAL A 85 1.67 7.10 -2.38
N VAL A 86 2.81 6.44 -2.20
CA VAL A 86 3.27 5.38 -3.09
C VAL A 86 3.08 4.04 -2.41
N THR A 87 2.34 3.14 -3.06
CA THR A 87 2.18 1.75 -2.62
C THR A 87 2.91 0.84 -3.59
N LEU A 88 3.86 0.07 -3.07
CA LEU A 88 4.55 -0.98 -3.81
C LEU A 88 3.90 -2.32 -3.48
N GLY A 89 3.53 -3.08 -4.51
CA GLY A 89 2.97 -4.41 -4.39
C GLY A 89 3.85 -5.47 -5.03
N HIS A 90 3.92 -6.61 -4.38
CA HIS A 90 4.48 -7.84 -4.96
C HIS A 90 3.33 -8.81 -5.24
N PHE A 91 3.21 -9.23 -6.49
CA PHE A 91 2.14 -10.10 -6.98
C PHE A 91 2.66 -11.52 -7.18
N THR A 92 1.80 -12.51 -7.24
CA THR A 92 2.22 -13.91 -7.44
C THR A 92 2.56 -14.23 -8.88
N ASP A 93 2.01 -13.47 -9.80
CA ASP A 93 2.21 -13.65 -11.24
C ASP A 93 1.97 -12.35 -12.01
N TRP A 94 2.14 -12.40 -13.31
CA TRP A 94 1.93 -11.26 -14.19
C TRP A 94 0.46 -10.95 -14.51
N SER A 95 -0.50 -11.61 -13.88
CA SER A 95 -1.93 -11.38 -14.13
C SER A 95 -2.37 -9.97 -13.75
N PHE A 96 -1.60 -9.27 -12.93
CA PHE A 96 -1.85 -7.87 -12.60
C PHE A 96 -1.78 -6.93 -13.81
N TYR A 97 -1.26 -7.39 -14.93
CA TYR A 97 -1.27 -6.66 -16.20
C TYR A 97 -2.45 -7.01 -17.11
N SER A 98 -3.30 -7.95 -16.75
CA SER A 98 -4.45 -8.31 -17.55
C SER A 98 -5.74 -7.65 -17.04
N ASP A 99 -6.67 -7.38 -17.94
CA ASP A 99 -7.96 -6.74 -17.67
C ASP A 99 -8.78 -7.44 -16.57
N SER A 100 -8.53 -8.73 -16.38
CA SER A 100 -9.27 -9.57 -15.44
C SER A 100 -8.57 -9.78 -14.12
N GLY A 101 -7.29 -9.42 -14.00
CA GLY A 101 -6.46 -9.82 -12.87
C GLY A 101 -5.85 -8.68 -12.07
N ALA A 102 -5.55 -7.57 -12.71
CA ALA A 102 -4.85 -6.47 -12.09
C ALA A 102 -5.75 -5.71 -11.12
N VAL A 103 -5.77 -6.14 -9.88
CA VAL A 103 -6.51 -5.45 -8.83
C VAL A 103 -5.59 -5.07 -7.70
N PHE A 104 -5.62 -3.79 -7.42
CA PHE A 104 -5.06 -3.17 -6.24
C PHE A 104 -6.20 -2.85 -5.28
N ASN A 105 -5.95 -2.95 -3.99
CA ASN A 105 -6.96 -2.61 -3.01
C ASN A 105 -6.50 -1.43 -2.18
N HIS A 106 -7.42 -0.53 -1.88
CA HIS A 106 -7.17 0.50 -0.89
C HIS A 106 -8.36 0.64 0.07
N ILE A 107 -8.11 1.28 1.19
CA ILE A 107 -9.10 1.55 2.23
C ILE A 107 -9.26 3.04 2.36
N GLU A 108 -10.49 3.52 2.33
CA GLU A 108 -10.84 4.89 2.73
C GLU A 108 -11.59 4.88 4.06
N THR A 109 -11.55 5.99 4.78
CA THR A 109 -12.24 6.15 6.05
C THR A 109 -13.03 7.44 6.09
N ASP A 110 -14.14 7.43 6.84
CA ASP A 110 -14.96 8.62 7.08
C ASP A 110 -14.34 9.56 8.14
N ILE A 111 -13.42 9.03 8.97
CA ILE A 111 -12.69 9.80 9.99
C ILE A 111 -11.21 9.53 9.81
N THR A 112 -10.40 10.57 9.61
CA THR A 112 -8.95 10.48 9.44
C THR A 112 -8.18 10.57 10.76
N ASP A 113 -8.74 11.25 11.76
CA ASP A 113 -8.15 11.47 13.07
C ASP A 113 -9.13 11.05 14.19
N PRO A 114 -9.42 9.74 14.33
CA PRO A 114 -10.39 9.26 15.30
C PRO A 114 -9.88 9.38 16.74
N VAL A 115 -10.81 9.64 17.64
CA VAL A 115 -10.60 9.56 19.08
C VAL A 115 -10.99 8.16 19.58
N GLN A 116 -10.28 7.64 20.57
CA GLN A 116 -10.60 6.34 21.19
C GLN A 116 -12.07 6.28 21.60
N GLY A 117 -12.79 5.31 21.08
CA GLY A 117 -14.24 5.11 21.24
C GLY A 117 -15.07 5.58 20.05
N ASP A 118 -14.47 6.24 19.05
CA ASP A 118 -15.14 6.52 17.79
C ASP A 118 -15.38 5.24 16.99
N LYS A 119 -16.42 5.27 16.18
CA LYS A 119 -16.70 4.24 15.19
C LYS A 119 -16.28 4.74 13.84
N VAL A 120 -15.21 4.16 13.31
CA VAL A 120 -14.64 4.52 12.00
C VAL A 120 -15.24 3.61 10.94
N THR A 121 -15.89 4.20 9.95
CA THR A 121 -16.38 3.46 8.78
C THR A 121 -15.26 3.35 7.75
N MET A 122 -14.82 2.15 7.52
CA MET A 122 -13.87 1.83 6.45
C MET A 122 -14.62 1.37 5.21
N LYS A 123 -14.20 1.86 4.04
CA LYS A 123 -14.67 1.41 2.74
C LYS A 123 -13.49 0.85 1.98
N ILE A 124 -13.62 -0.37 1.50
CA ILE A 124 -12.59 -1.10 0.79
C ILE A 124 -12.93 -1.06 -0.69
N TYR A 125 -12.04 -0.48 -1.45
CA TYR A 125 -12.15 -0.37 -2.89
C TYR A 125 -11.26 -1.39 -3.57
N ARG A 126 -11.63 -1.69 -4.80
CA ARG A 126 -10.86 -2.47 -5.74
C ARG A 126 -10.54 -1.58 -6.94
N ASP A 127 -9.27 -1.42 -7.17
CA ASP A 127 -8.76 -0.66 -8.30
C ASP A 127 -8.22 -1.64 -9.34
N GLY A 128 -8.58 -1.42 -10.59
CA GLY A 128 -8.09 -2.23 -11.71
C GLY A 128 -7.10 -1.43 -12.56
N ALA A 129 -6.11 -2.10 -13.07
CA ALA A 129 -5.23 -1.58 -14.11
C ALA A 129 -5.29 -2.49 -15.32
N ASP A 130 -5.42 -1.91 -16.50
CA ASP A 130 -5.40 -2.58 -17.78
C ASP A 130 -4.22 -2.09 -18.61
N MET A 131 -3.31 -2.97 -18.96
CA MET A 131 -2.16 -2.63 -19.79
C MET A 131 -2.49 -2.39 -21.27
N MET A 132 -3.66 -2.77 -21.73
CA MET A 132 -4.03 -2.68 -23.14
C MET A 132 -4.64 -1.34 -23.55
N GLY A 133 -4.46 -0.30 -22.73
CA GLY A 133 -4.73 1.08 -23.09
C GLY A 133 -5.99 1.70 -22.50
N THR A 134 -6.74 0.95 -21.71
CA THR A 134 -7.84 1.48 -20.92
C THR A 134 -7.53 1.25 -19.46
N TYR A 135 -6.62 2.04 -18.92
CA TYR A 135 -6.31 1.98 -17.51
C TYR A 135 -7.56 2.38 -16.75
N ASN A 136 -8.18 1.38 -16.16
CA ASN A 136 -9.39 1.61 -15.41
C ASN A 136 -8.99 2.16 -14.02
N THR A 137 -9.08 3.46 -13.87
CA THR A 137 -8.97 4.15 -12.59
C THR A 137 -10.31 4.17 -11.86
N ALA A 138 -11.35 3.50 -12.38
CA ALA A 138 -12.65 3.48 -11.73
C ALA A 138 -12.57 2.68 -10.42
N HIS A 139 -12.75 3.38 -9.32
CA HIS A 139 -12.87 2.80 -8.00
C HIS A 139 -14.18 2.04 -7.88
N THR A 140 -14.11 0.75 -7.63
CA THR A 140 -15.27 -0.10 -7.43
C THR A 140 -15.22 -0.66 -6.02
N LEU A 141 -16.31 -0.48 -5.26
CA LEU A 141 -16.46 -1.13 -3.97
C LEU A 141 -16.36 -2.65 -4.12
N ARG A 142 -15.66 -3.26 -3.21
CA ARG A 142 -15.51 -4.71 -3.20
C ARG A 142 -16.84 -5.40 -2.95
N THR A 143 -17.07 -6.46 -3.70
CA THR A 143 -18.26 -7.31 -3.55
C THR A 143 -18.04 -8.48 -2.62
N ASN A 144 -16.82 -8.98 -2.47
CA ASN A 144 -16.48 -9.99 -1.48
C ASN A 144 -16.09 -9.35 -0.15
N CYS A 145 -16.24 -10.11 0.91
CA CYS A 145 -16.14 -9.65 2.30
C CYS A 145 -14.74 -9.96 2.87
N PRO A 146 -13.73 -9.12 2.62
CA PRO A 146 -12.39 -9.37 3.14
C PRO A 146 -12.33 -9.13 4.63
N ASP A 147 -11.45 -9.87 5.29
CA ASP A 147 -11.04 -9.58 6.65
C ASP A 147 -10.11 -8.36 6.67
N VAL A 148 -10.30 -7.51 7.67
CA VAL A 148 -9.42 -6.35 7.91
C VAL A 148 -8.62 -6.61 9.17
N TYR A 149 -7.35 -6.32 9.09
CA TYR A 149 -6.39 -6.49 10.19
C TYR A 149 -5.73 -5.16 10.50
N CYS A 150 -5.25 -5.00 11.72
CA CYS A 150 -4.44 -3.85 12.12
C CYS A 150 -3.25 -4.26 12.98
N THR A 151 -2.24 -3.39 12.98
CA THR A 151 -1.12 -3.43 13.91
C THR A 151 -0.64 -2.01 14.23
N PRO A 152 -0.13 -1.74 15.45
CA PRO A 152 0.58 -0.50 15.71
C PRO A 152 1.78 -0.36 14.75
N VAL A 153 2.01 0.85 14.23
CA VAL A 153 3.09 1.11 13.27
C VAL A 153 4.45 0.64 13.79
N ASN A 154 4.69 0.83 15.10
CA ASN A 154 5.95 0.42 15.74
C ASN A 154 6.09 -1.11 15.93
N ASN A 155 5.05 -1.89 15.65
CA ASN A 155 5.01 -3.33 15.85
C ASN A 155 4.91 -4.10 14.53
N VAL A 156 5.16 -3.45 13.41
CA VAL A 156 5.22 -4.14 12.12
C VAL A 156 6.46 -5.03 12.08
N THR A 157 6.27 -6.32 12.30
CA THR A 157 7.35 -7.32 12.30
C THR A 157 7.29 -8.24 11.09
N THR A 158 6.20 -8.19 10.34
CA THR A 158 5.95 -9.01 9.15
C THR A 158 4.99 -8.30 8.19
N GLY A 159 5.21 -8.48 6.91
CA GLY A 159 4.28 -8.06 5.86
C GLY A 159 3.07 -8.99 5.70
N ASP A 160 3.04 -10.14 6.39
CA ASP A 160 1.88 -11.03 6.41
C ASP A 160 0.81 -10.46 7.36
N VAL A 161 -0.13 -9.71 6.77
CA VAL A 161 -1.20 -9.04 7.53
C VAL A 161 -2.11 -10.01 8.29
N THR A 162 -2.15 -11.29 7.90
CA THR A 162 -2.95 -12.29 8.63
C THR A 162 -2.41 -12.60 10.03
N GLN A 163 -1.18 -12.19 10.31
CA GLN A 163 -0.56 -12.30 11.65
C GLN A 163 -0.84 -11.08 12.53
N TRP A 164 -1.48 -10.05 12.00
CA TRP A 164 -1.89 -8.87 12.76
C TRP A 164 -3.21 -9.12 13.50
N THR A 165 -3.68 -8.14 14.24
CA THR A 165 -4.96 -8.24 14.94
C THR A 165 -6.11 -8.05 13.97
N LYS A 166 -6.97 -9.05 13.83
CA LYS A 166 -8.21 -8.92 13.05
C LYS A 166 -9.16 -7.96 13.74
N VAL A 167 -9.61 -6.94 13.02
CA VAL A 167 -10.59 -5.95 13.54
C VAL A 167 -12.00 -6.19 13.04
N GLY A 168 -12.18 -6.98 12.00
CA GLY A 168 -13.49 -7.37 11.51
C GLY A 168 -13.45 -7.95 10.11
N THR A 169 -14.64 -8.27 9.61
CA THR A 169 -14.86 -8.71 8.22
C THR A 169 -15.77 -7.67 7.57
N ALA A 170 -15.37 -7.17 6.42
CA ALA A 170 -16.19 -6.22 5.68
C ALA A 170 -17.53 -6.85 5.29
N ALA A 171 -18.59 -6.07 5.36
CA ALA A 171 -19.90 -6.44 4.82
C ALA A 171 -19.91 -6.32 3.28
N GLU A 172 -21.02 -6.69 2.68
CA GLU A 172 -21.28 -6.47 1.27
C GLU A 172 -20.96 -5.00 0.87
N TYR A 173 -20.41 -4.82 -0.30
CA TYR A 173 -19.86 -3.54 -0.78
C TYR A 173 -18.63 -3.02 -0.04
N GLY A 174 -17.91 -3.91 0.65
CA GLY A 174 -16.62 -3.59 1.25
C GLY A 174 -16.68 -2.63 2.45
N THR A 175 -17.81 -2.55 3.15
CA THR A 175 -17.96 -1.64 4.28
C THR A 175 -17.71 -2.36 5.61
N LEU A 176 -16.89 -1.76 6.47
CA LEU A 176 -16.63 -2.23 7.84
C LEU A 176 -16.69 -1.05 8.80
N VAL A 177 -17.37 -1.22 9.93
CA VAL A 177 -17.31 -0.27 11.04
C VAL A 177 -16.35 -0.81 12.11
N VAL A 178 -15.26 -0.09 12.34
CA VAL A 178 -14.27 -0.41 13.37
C VAL A 178 -14.57 0.40 14.64
N ASP A 179 -14.73 -0.27 15.76
CA ASP A 179 -14.86 0.37 17.08
C ASP A 179 -13.46 0.58 17.68
N THR A 180 -13.02 1.83 17.74
CA THR A 180 -11.68 2.18 18.22
C THR A 180 -11.54 2.09 19.75
N SER A 181 -12.62 1.80 20.48
CA SER A 181 -12.57 1.62 21.96
C SER A 181 -11.66 0.46 22.39
N THR A 182 -11.45 -0.51 21.52
CA THR A 182 -10.58 -1.67 21.76
C THR A 182 -9.11 -1.43 21.43
N LEU A 183 -8.80 -0.30 20.81
CA LEU A 183 -7.46 0.09 20.43
C LEU A 183 -6.90 1.08 21.45
N THR A 184 -5.62 0.94 21.78
CA THR A 184 -4.92 1.95 22.59
C THR A 184 -4.61 3.18 21.72
N PRO A 185 -4.57 4.39 22.31
CA PRO A 185 -4.12 5.56 21.54
C PRO A 185 -2.73 5.34 20.92
N GLY A 186 -2.59 5.74 19.67
CA GLY A 186 -1.36 5.52 18.89
C GLY A 186 -1.62 5.46 17.39
N GLU A 187 -0.56 5.26 16.64
CA GLU A 187 -0.61 5.15 15.19
C GLU A 187 -0.71 3.69 14.76
N TYR A 188 -1.66 3.39 13.89
CA TYR A 188 -1.96 2.04 13.38
C TYR A 188 -1.92 2.01 11.87
N ILE A 189 -1.54 0.85 11.32
CA ILE A 189 -1.81 0.47 9.94
C ILE A 189 -2.98 -0.51 9.94
N PHE A 190 -3.95 -0.26 9.07
CA PHE A 190 -5.04 -1.19 8.74
C PHE A 190 -4.84 -1.69 7.32
N ALA A 191 -4.98 -2.99 7.12
CA ALA A 191 -4.81 -3.61 5.81
C ALA A 191 -5.68 -4.86 5.67
N ILE A 192 -5.86 -5.28 4.42
CA ILE A 192 -6.49 -6.55 4.06
C ILE A 192 -5.43 -7.48 3.48
N PRO A 193 -5.54 -8.81 3.66
CA PRO A 193 -4.61 -9.74 3.05
C PRO A 193 -4.73 -9.72 1.53
N GLY A 194 -3.63 -9.88 0.83
CA GLY A 194 -3.63 -10.20 -0.58
C GLY A 194 -4.28 -11.57 -0.82
N GLN A 195 -5.06 -11.70 -1.86
CA GLN A 195 -5.65 -12.97 -2.27
C GLN A 195 -5.25 -13.26 -3.71
N TYR A 196 -5.03 -14.51 -4.00
CA TYR A 196 -4.62 -15.01 -5.30
C TYR A 196 -5.81 -15.63 -6.00
N GLY A 197 -5.96 -15.36 -7.26
CA GLY A 197 -7.00 -15.92 -8.10
C GLY A 197 -7.44 -14.90 -9.14
N ASN A 198 -7.03 -15.14 -10.35
CA ASN A 198 -7.30 -14.26 -11.49
C ASN A 198 -8.57 -14.64 -12.25
N GLU A 199 -9.12 -15.83 -12.02
CA GLU A 199 -10.30 -16.32 -12.76
C GLU A 199 -11.62 -15.78 -12.21
N ASN A 200 -11.61 -15.24 -11.02
CA ASN A 200 -12.78 -14.65 -10.40
C ASN A 200 -12.57 -13.14 -10.19
N PRO A 201 -13.31 -12.27 -10.91
CA PRO A 201 -13.18 -10.82 -10.78
C PRO A 201 -13.50 -10.30 -9.37
N ASP A 202 -14.14 -11.11 -8.54
CA ASP A 202 -14.45 -10.78 -7.15
C ASP A 202 -13.29 -11.14 -6.19
N VAL A 203 -12.27 -11.82 -6.66
CA VAL A 203 -11.09 -12.15 -5.85
C VAL A 203 -10.07 -11.01 -5.95
N ILE A 204 -9.52 -10.63 -4.82
CA ILE A 204 -8.41 -9.67 -4.78
C ILE A 204 -7.17 -10.37 -5.32
N VAL A 205 -6.66 -9.89 -6.42
CA VAL A 205 -5.33 -10.22 -6.89
C VAL A 205 -4.47 -9.00 -6.61
N GLY A 206 -3.44 -9.13 -5.80
CA GLY A 206 -2.48 -8.09 -5.66
C GLY A 206 -2.30 -7.50 -4.27
N ALA A 207 -1.49 -6.46 -4.22
CA ALA A 207 -1.07 -5.82 -3.00
C ALA A 207 -2.24 -5.18 -2.25
N PRO A 208 -2.37 -5.45 -0.97
CA PRO A 208 -3.30 -4.73 -0.13
C PRO A 208 -2.78 -3.31 0.12
N GLY A 209 -3.55 -2.31 -0.26
CA GLY A 209 -3.32 -0.95 0.20
C GLY A 209 -3.64 -0.85 1.68
N GLY A 210 -2.65 -0.46 2.48
CA GLY A 210 -2.86 -0.15 3.89
C GLY A 210 -3.24 1.31 4.08
N ILE A 211 -4.01 1.60 5.13
CA ILE A 211 -4.26 2.96 5.58
C ILE A 211 -3.66 3.17 6.98
N ARG A 212 -3.05 4.33 7.20
CA ARG A 212 -2.60 4.76 8.52
C ARG A 212 -3.65 5.62 9.18
N LEU A 213 -3.94 5.35 10.45
CA LEU A 213 -4.79 6.17 11.29
C LEU A 213 -4.10 6.41 12.62
N THR A 214 -4.21 7.63 13.13
CA THR A 214 -3.80 7.98 14.49
C THR A 214 -5.03 7.97 15.38
N ILE A 215 -5.07 7.05 16.35
CA ILE A 215 -6.12 7.01 17.37
C ILE A 215 -5.69 7.94 18.50
N HIS A 216 -6.43 9.02 18.71
CA HIS A 216 -6.16 9.99 19.77
C HIS A 216 -6.74 9.55 21.09
N GLU A 217 -6.15 10.02 22.20
CA GLU A 217 -6.73 9.83 23.53
C GLU A 217 -8.09 10.54 23.63
N LYS A 218 -9.00 9.90 24.33
CA LYS A 218 -10.27 10.54 24.64
C LYS A 218 -10.04 11.72 25.58
N PRO A 219 -10.52 12.94 25.23
CA PRO A 219 -10.39 14.08 26.10
C PRO A 219 -10.97 13.81 27.48
N VAL A 220 -10.19 14.07 28.52
CA VAL A 220 -10.70 14.02 29.88
C VAL A 220 -11.59 15.23 30.09
N VAL A 221 -12.89 15.03 30.13
CA VAL A 221 -13.83 16.08 30.56
C VAL A 221 -13.58 16.28 32.05
N LYS A 222 -12.90 17.38 32.41
CA LYS A 222 -12.86 17.80 33.82
C LYS A 222 -14.30 18.13 34.19
N GLY A 223 -14.93 17.25 34.97
CA GLY A 223 -16.22 17.54 35.55
C GLY A 223 -16.10 18.83 36.39
N ASP A 224 -17.03 19.75 36.19
CA ASP A 224 -17.23 20.84 37.12
C ASP A 224 -17.51 20.25 38.47
N LEU A 225 -16.60 20.48 39.42
CA LEU A 225 -16.79 20.14 40.86
C LEU A 225 -17.72 21.18 41.50
#